data_d8da5dc12beb9c15b5d285ee7cad6ecf
#
_entry.id   d8da5dc12beb9c15b5d285ee7cad6ecf
#
_cell.length_a   1.000
_cell.length_b   1.000
_cell.length_c   1.000
_cell.angle_alpha   90.00
_cell.angle_beta   90.00
_cell.angle_gamma   90.00
#
_symmetry.space_group_name_H-M   'P 1'
#
loop_
_entity.id
_entity.type
_entity.pdbx_description
1 polymer ?
#
loop_
_entity_poly.entity_id
_entity_poly.type
_entity_poly.pdbx_seq_one_letter_code
_entity_poly.pdbx_strand_id
1 'polypeptide(L)'
;MKKLLLSTMAAASLYANDSELQMLKTQMEQMSQMMRSMQEKIETLEKTTMPVVSAPANETLIVANPTIVDKINKTASILNPSLMIDMSYVYRNIADEKIAHMGLPGITETVFGVHDHGGQSEPGYNAQNGFNLNYAELGFSATVDPMFDATAIFHLTNEGFEIEEAYFTTREIPYNIRIKGGKFLSDFGRINAQHQHFRNFSTTPLLYSAFLGDHGIQEIGVQTQWVAPTDTYLMFGIEALEGKNEAMFGQAAIGDPYDEESSLAGSAAQPSLYVGYVKTSVDIGDTTLLAGASIASGHSRLDHFSDETPYAFSGKSTLYGMDMTLKYPFDSYSSLTWQSEWLYRDMKGTQFNNENLIADPDNALDTITSNGSRKKQAGYYTELVYAPNQTWRTGIRYENMYQNDVFTGDVKQDLPDNFDQYTAMVEFHSSEFARLRLEYLHSNALFNEALERQNLDSIMFSINLALGKHGAHSF
;
A
#
# COMPACT_ATOMS: atom_id res chain seq x y z
N MET A 1 16.33 -30.06 6.60
CA MET A 1 16.23 -28.83 5.79
C MET A 1 16.98 -28.89 4.46
N LYS A 2 18.26 -29.31 4.35
CA LYS A 2 18.97 -29.39 3.05
C LYS A 2 18.33 -30.32 1.99
N LYS A 3 17.59 -31.36 2.37
CA LYS A 3 16.93 -32.28 1.42
C LYS A 3 15.57 -31.80 0.91
N LEU A 4 14.91 -30.87 1.62
CA LEU A 4 13.64 -30.29 1.17
C LEU A 4 13.86 -29.17 0.16
N LEU A 5 14.92 -28.37 0.30
CA LEU A 5 15.30 -27.34 -0.67
C LEU A 5 15.74 -27.93 -2.04
N LEU A 6 16.36 -29.13 -2.04
CA LEU A 6 16.77 -29.74 -3.32
C LEU A 6 15.62 -30.35 -4.12
N SER A 7 14.51 -30.72 -3.48
CA SER A 7 13.36 -31.33 -4.18
C SER A 7 12.43 -30.30 -4.86
N THR A 8 12.35 -29.09 -4.35
CA THR A 8 11.61 -28.00 -4.99
C THR A 8 12.36 -27.38 -6.17
N MET A 9 13.71 -27.44 -6.18
CA MET A 9 14.52 -26.94 -7.28
C MET A 9 14.48 -27.82 -8.54
N ALA A 10 14.20 -29.12 -8.42
CA ALA A 10 14.14 -30.04 -9.57
C ALA A 10 12.86 -29.86 -10.42
N ALA A 11 11.82 -29.22 -9.90
CA ALA A 11 10.57 -28.97 -10.63
C ALA A 11 10.56 -27.63 -11.39
N ALA A 12 11.35 -26.64 -10.96
CA ALA A 12 11.43 -25.33 -11.60
C ALA A 12 12.39 -25.26 -12.80
N SER A 13 13.30 -26.24 -12.95
CA SER A 13 14.34 -26.22 -13.98
C SER A 13 13.90 -26.64 -15.40
N LEU A 14 12.63 -26.96 -15.62
CA LEU A 14 12.15 -27.47 -16.90
C LEU A 14 11.59 -26.39 -17.86
N TYR A 15 11.46 -25.12 -17.44
CA TYR A 15 10.89 -24.05 -18.25
C TYR A 15 11.61 -22.68 -18.15
N ALA A 16 12.74 -22.59 -17.46
CA ALA A 16 13.47 -21.32 -17.34
C ALA A 16 14.41 -21.09 -18.54
N ASN A 17 14.34 -19.88 -19.11
CA ASN A 17 15.27 -19.41 -20.15
C ASN A 17 16.68 -19.25 -19.54
N ASP A 18 17.78 -19.45 -20.31
CA ASP A 18 19.16 -19.41 -19.82
C ASP A 18 19.53 -18.11 -19.06
N SER A 19 18.90 -16.99 -19.38
CA SER A 19 19.11 -15.70 -18.69
C SER A 19 18.48 -15.68 -17.29
N GLU A 20 17.31 -16.27 -17.11
CA GLU A 20 16.63 -16.38 -15.80
C GLU A 20 17.37 -17.33 -14.87
N LEU A 21 17.90 -18.43 -15.44
CA LEU A 21 18.71 -19.39 -14.69
C LEU A 21 20.02 -18.76 -14.19
N GLN A 22 20.63 -17.88 -14.98
CA GLN A 22 21.82 -17.10 -14.56
C GLN A 22 21.50 -16.07 -13.49
N MET A 23 20.37 -15.38 -13.61
CA MET A 23 19.92 -14.40 -12.62
C MET A 23 19.60 -15.07 -11.28
N LEU A 24 18.90 -16.20 -11.31
CA LEU A 24 18.61 -16.99 -10.10
C LEU A 24 19.86 -17.51 -9.41
N LYS A 25 20.87 -17.95 -10.20
CA LYS A 25 22.18 -18.37 -9.66
C LYS A 25 22.90 -17.21 -9.00
N THR A 26 22.88 -16.02 -9.60
CA THR A 26 23.51 -14.82 -9.04
C THR A 26 22.85 -14.39 -7.73
N GLN A 27 21.52 -14.42 -7.66
CA GLN A 27 20.76 -14.13 -6.45
C GLN A 27 21.04 -15.15 -5.32
N MET A 28 21.14 -16.44 -5.67
CA MET A 28 21.51 -17.47 -4.71
C MET A 28 22.93 -17.32 -4.17
N GLU A 29 23.89 -16.92 -5.03
CA GLU A 29 25.25 -16.63 -4.60
C GLU A 29 25.30 -15.42 -3.67
N GLN A 30 24.57 -14.34 -3.97
CA GLN A 30 24.45 -13.16 -3.09
C GLN A 30 23.83 -13.51 -1.74
N MET A 31 22.75 -14.30 -1.73
CA MET A 31 22.12 -14.77 -0.48
C MET A 31 23.07 -15.67 0.34
N SER A 32 23.84 -16.55 -0.33
CA SER A 32 24.84 -17.38 0.30
C SER A 32 25.98 -16.56 0.90
N GLN A 33 26.43 -15.49 0.21
CA GLN A 33 27.45 -14.57 0.71
C GLN A 33 26.93 -13.77 1.91
N MET A 34 25.69 -13.31 1.87
CA MET A 34 25.06 -12.59 2.99
C MET A 34 24.91 -13.49 4.22
N MET A 35 24.51 -14.75 4.07
CA MET A 35 24.46 -15.71 5.16
C MET A 35 25.85 -15.99 5.75
N ARG A 36 26.91 -16.11 4.92
CA ARG A 36 28.28 -16.27 5.42
C ARG A 36 28.76 -15.05 6.21
N SER A 37 28.48 -13.83 5.69
CA SER A 37 28.87 -12.59 6.37
C SER A 37 28.15 -12.41 7.72
N MET A 38 26.88 -12.83 7.81
CA MET A 38 26.16 -12.88 9.10
C MET A 38 26.77 -13.89 10.05
N GLN A 39 27.16 -15.06 9.56
CA GLN A 39 27.78 -16.13 10.35
C GLN A 39 29.14 -15.70 10.88
N GLU A 40 29.97 -15.03 10.07
CA GLU A 40 31.26 -14.46 10.50
C GLU A 40 31.07 -13.32 11.52
N LYS A 41 30.05 -12.48 11.38
CA LYS A 41 29.71 -11.47 12.39
C LYS A 41 29.28 -12.11 13.72
N ILE A 42 28.49 -13.16 13.65
CA ILE A 42 28.08 -13.93 14.87
C ILE A 42 29.30 -14.52 15.55
N GLU A 43 30.21 -15.17 14.81
CA GLU A 43 31.46 -15.71 15.37
C GLU A 43 32.38 -14.62 15.94
N THR A 44 32.39 -13.41 15.32
CA THR A 44 33.21 -12.30 15.81
C THR A 44 32.61 -11.71 17.09
N LEU A 45 31.29 -11.61 17.19
CA LEU A 45 30.58 -11.19 18.41
C LEU A 45 30.76 -12.22 19.53
N GLU A 46 30.78 -13.52 19.23
CA GLU A 46 31.05 -14.59 20.21
C GLU A 46 32.48 -14.53 20.75
N LYS A 47 33.46 -14.12 19.95
CA LYS A 47 34.86 -13.97 20.37
C LYS A 47 35.14 -12.68 21.13
N THR A 48 34.29 -11.67 21.02
CA THR A 48 34.50 -10.35 21.66
C THR A 48 33.91 -10.24 23.08
N THR A 49 33.15 -11.24 23.53
CA THR A 49 32.58 -11.28 24.89
C THR A 49 33.47 -12.06 25.84
N MET A 50 34.54 -11.47 26.33
CA MET A 50 35.28 -11.81 27.55
C MET A 50 35.92 -10.55 28.13
N PRO A 51 35.94 -10.26 29.45
CA PRO A 51 36.61 -11.11 30.43
C PRO A 51 35.80 -11.43 31.69
N VAL A 52 35.99 -12.63 32.18
CA VAL A 52 35.58 -13.11 33.51
C VAL A 52 36.42 -12.45 34.56
N VAL A 53 35.81 -11.71 35.48
CA VAL A 53 36.42 -11.37 36.78
C VAL A 53 36.12 -12.48 37.77
N SER A 54 37.14 -13.15 38.24
CA SER A 54 37.08 -14.18 39.26
C SER A 54 36.76 -13.58 40.65
N ALA A 55 35.74 -14.06 41.31
CA ALA A 55 35.47 -13.90 42.73
C ALA A 55 35.23 -15.32 43.35
N PRO A 56 35.55 -15.52 44.65
CA PRO A 56 35.86 -16.82 45.20
C PRO A 56 34.67 -17.72 45.53
N ALA A 57 34.94 -18.99 45.51
CA ALA A 57 34.03 -20.12 45.64
C ALA A 57 33.17 -20.12 46.90
N ASN A 58 31.86 -20.34 46.72
CA ASN A 58 31.05 -21.40 47.35
C ASN A 58 29.61 -21.24 46.90
N GLU A 59 29.23 -22.03 45.96
CA GLU A 59 27.94 -22.66 45.72
C GLU A 59 27.89 -23.15 44.26
N THR A 60 27.72 -24.44 44.10
CA THR A 60 27.68 -25.15 42.82
C THR A 60 26.36 -24.81 42.12
N LEU A 61 26.31 -23.68 41.42
CA LEU A 61 25.28 -23.42 40.39
C LEU A 61 25.83 -24.02 39.10
N ILE A 62 25.22 -25.10 38.65
CA ILE A 62 25.38 -25.59 37.29
C ILE A 62 24.84 -24.50 36.36
N VAL A 63 25.72 -23.63 35.90
CA VAL A 63 25.41 -22.68 34.82
C VAL A 63 25.36 -23.50 33.54
N ALA A 64 24.20 -23.98 33.19
CA ALA A 64 23.96 -24.52 31.85
C ALA A 64 24.30 -23.41 30.85
N ASN A 65 25.28 -23.64 29.98
CA ASN A 65 25.57 -22.76 28.87
C ASN A 65 24.27 -22.59 28.07
N PRO A 66 23.81 -21.36 27.83
CA PRO A 66 22.60 -21.16 27.06
C PRO A 66 22.75 -21.79 25.67
N THR A 67 21.90 -22.73 25.36
CA THR A 67 21.86 -23.36 24.04
C THR A 67 21.54 -22.31 22.98
N ILE A 68 21.86 -22.59 21.71
CA ILE A 68 21.48 -21.72 20.58
C ILE A 68 19.98 -21.42 20.63
N VAL A 69 19.16 -22.38 21.07
CA VAL A 69 17.71 -22.23 21.26
C VAL A 69 17.38 -21.17 22.32
N ASP A 70 18.11 -21.11 23.45
CA ASP A 70 17.89 -20.10 24.49
C ASP A 70 18.33 -18.70 24.03
N LYS A 71 19.37 -18.61 23.21
CA LYS A 71 19.81 -17.36 22.58
C LYS A 71 18.75 -16.88 21.55
N ILE A 72 18.24 -17.79 20.71
CA ILE A 72 17.16 -17.50 19.76
C ILE A 72 15.90 -17.06 20.53
N ASN A 73 15.52 -17.75 21.58
CA ASN A 73 14.37 -17.41 22.40
C ASN A 73 14.52 -16.05 23.09
N LYS A 74 15.71 -15.70 23.59
CA LYS A 74 15.99 -14.36 24.15
C LYS A 74 15.94 -13.27 23.08
N THR A 75 16.49 -13.52 21.90
CA THR A 75 16.42 -12.56 20.79
C THR A 75 14.98 -12.42 20.27
N ALA A 76 14.25 -13.53 20.16
CA ALA A 76 12.81 -13.52 19.82
C ALA A 76 11.95 -12.84 20.91
N SER A 77 12.40 -12.75 22.16
CA SER A 77 11.70 -12.00 23.21
C SER A 77 11.92 -10.49 23.14
N ILE A 78 12.92 -10.04 22.39
CA ILE A 78 13.19 -8.61 22.12
C ILE A 78 12.47 -8.16 20.85
N LEU A 79 12.47 -9.02 19.84
CA LEU A 79 11.74 -8.81 18.59
C LEU A 79 10.35 -9.45 18.71
N ASN A 80 9.31 -8.73 18.34
CA ASN A 80 7.97 -9.27 18.20
C ASN A 80 7.76 -9.66 16.73
N PRO A 81 8.01 -10.92 16.32
CA PRO A 81 7.78 -11.34 14.96
C PRO A 81 6.30 -11.62 14.72
N SER A 82 5.83 -11.30 13.51
CA SER A 82 4.53 -11.69 13.02
C SER A 82 4.64 -12.23 11.60
N LEU A 83 3.70 -13.09 11.23
CA LEU A 83 3.51 -13.60 9.88
C LEU A 83 2.03 -13.48 9.53
N MET A 84 1.72 -12.89 8.38
CA MET A 84 0.40 -12.89 7.79
C MET A 84 0.47 -13.53 6.41
N ILE A 85 -0.50 -14.39 6.07
CA ILE A 85 -0.66 -14.94 4.73
C ILE A 85 -2.01 -14.46 4.20
N ASP A 86 -2.00 -13.79 3.07
CA ASP A 86 -3.18 -13.32 2.36
C ASP A 86 -3.30 -14.02 1.00
N MET A 87 -4.40 -14.74 0.82
CA MET A 87 -4.70 -15.48 -0.39
C MET A 87 -6.14 -15.24 -0.82
N SER A 88 -6.39 -15.29 -2.12
CA SER A 88 -7.75 -15.21 -2.65
C SER A 88 -7.97 -16.12 -3.86
N TYR A 89 -9.24 -16.39 -4.13
CA TYR A 89 -9.72 -16.90 -5.40
C TYR A 89 -10.72 -15.90 -5.97
N VAL A 90 -10.45 -15.42 -7.17
CA VAL A 90 -11.23 -14.38 -7.83
C VAL A 90 -11.87 -14.94 -9.09
N TYR A 91 -13.15 -14.67 -9.28
CA TYR A 91 -13.86 -14.87 -10.53
C TYR A 91 -14.46 -13.56 -10.99
N ARG A 92 -14.17 -13.17 -12.22
CA ARG A 92 -14.74 -11.99 -12.90
C ARG A 92 -15.41 -12.45 -14.21
N ASN A 93 -16.48 -11.77 -14.57
CA ASN A 93 -17.17 -12.00 -15.85
C ASN A 93 -16.38 -11.49 -17.07
N ILE A 94 -15.30 -10.75 -16.85
CA ILE A 94 -14.41 -10.20 -17.87
C ILE A 94 -13.04 -10.86 -17.71
N ALA A 95 -12.40 -11.21 -18.83
CA ALA A 95 -11.06 -11.80 -18.83
C ALA A 95 -9.99 -10.76 -18.43
N ASP A 96 -8.92 -11.21 -17.77
CA ASP A 96 -7.85 -10.36 -17.24
C ASP A 96 -7.19 -9.49 -18.33
N GLU A 97 -6.92 -10.06 -19.50
CA GLU A 97 -6.38 -9.34 -20.66
C GLU A 97 -7.24 -8.13 -21.07
N LYS A 98 -8.57 -8.20 -20.90
CA LYS A 98 -9.47 -7.09 -21.21
C LYS A 98 -9.57 -6.08 -20.07
N ILE A 99 -9.53 -6.56 -18.82
CA ILE A 99 -9.59 -5.69 -17.64
C ILE A 99 -8.35 -4.79 -17.57
N ALA A 100 -7.18 -5.28 -17.98
CA ALA A 100 -5.94 -4.51 -18.02
C ALA A 100 -6.05 -3.23 -18.86
N HIS A 101 -6.94 -3.22 -19.86
CA HIS A 101 -7.21 -2.07 -20.73
C HIS A 101 -8.51 -1.32 -20.37
N MET A 102 -8.96 -1.44 -19.11
CA MET A 102 -10.18 -0.77 -18.63
C MET A 102 -9.84 0.17 -17.48
N GLY A 103 -10.32 1.39 -17.58
CA GLY A 103 -10.11 2.42 -16.58
C GLY A 103 -11.30 3.36 -16.41
N LEU A 104 -11.04 4.46 -15.74
CA LEU A 104 -11.96 5.56 -15.56
C LEU A 104 -11.49 6.73 -16.44
N PRO A 105 -12.16 7.04 -17.57
CA PRO A 105 -11.69 8.04 -18.54
C PRO A 105 -11.36 9.38 -17.90
N GLY A 106 -10.15 9.89 -18.15
CA GLY A 106 -9.64 11.14 -17.59
C GLY A 106 -9.19 11.08 -16.12
N ILE A 107 -9.44 9.98 -15.43
CA ILE A 107 -9.05 9.77 -14.01
C ILE A 107 -7.85 8.83 -13.92
N THR A 108 -8.00 7.61 -14.39
CA THR A 108 -6.95 6.61 -14.48
C THR A 108 -7.21 5.69 -15.67
N GLU A 109 -6.17 5.20 -16.30
CA GLU A 109 -6.26 4.30 -17.45
C GLU A 109 -6.54 2.85 -17.03
N THR A 110 -6.19 2.49 -15.79
CA THR A 110 -6.49 1.20 -15.20
C THR A 110 -6.89 1.32 -13.75
N VAL A 111 -7.71 0.40 -13.26
CA VAL A 111 -8.18 0.34 -11.86
C VAL A 111 -7.70 -0.95 -11.18
N PHE A 112 -7.36 -1.98 -11.93
CA PHE A 112 -6.97 -3.29 -11.41
C PHE A 112 -5.51 -3.64 -11.73
N GLY A 113 -4.65 -2.64 -11.72
CA GLY A 113 -3.20 -2.69 -11.63
C GLY A 113 -2.51 -3.85 -12.37
N VAL A 114 -2.50 -3.86 -13.68
CA VAL A 114 -1.43 -4.50 -14.46
C VAL A 114 -1.10 -3.57 -15.61
N HIS A 115 -0.32 -2.53 -15.35
CA HIS A 115 0.42 -1.85 -16.39
C HIS A 115 1.87 -2.28 -16.31
N ASP A 116 2.36 -2.82 -17.44
CA ASP A 116 3.78 -3.06 -17.65
C ASP A 116 4.44 -1.72 -18.00
N HIS A 117 4.93 -1.00 -17.01
CA HIS A 117 5.78 0.18 -17.22
C HIS A 117 7.22 -0.25 -17.51
N GLY A 118 7.41 -1.08 -18.56
CA GLY A 118 8.75 -1.36 -19.11
C GLY A 118 9.67 -2.15 -18.19
N GLY A 119 9.16 -3.18 -17.49
CA GLY A 119 10.02 -4.20 -16.92
C GLY A 119 9.84 -4.63 -15.48
N GLN A 120 8.90 -4.11 -14.72
CA GLN A 120 8.50 -4.66 -13.40
C GLN A 120 7.05 -4.27 -13.11
N SER A 121 6.10 -5.01 -13.69
CA SER A 121 4.71 -4.96 -13.24
C SER A 121 4.59 -5.74 -11.94
N GLU A 122 4.34 -5.07 -10.84
CA GLU A 122 3.88 -5.76 -9.64
C GLU A 122 2.39 -6.12 -9.84
N PRO A 123 1.98 -7.40 -9.72
CA PRO A 123 0.56 -7.72 -9.77
C PRO A 123 -0.10 -7.05 -8.59
N GLY A 124 -1.09 -6.24 -8.86
CA GLY A 124 -1.94 -5.63 -7.86
C GLY A 124 -2.62 -6.68 -6.98
N TYR A 125 -3.13 -6.23 -5.86
CA TYR A 125 -3.89 -7.06 -4.92
C TYR A 125 -5.13 -7.65 -5.60
N ASN A 126 -5.28 -8.99 -5.56
CA ASN A 126 -6.35 -9.73 -6.26
C ASN A 126 -6.35 -9.53 -7.79
N ALA A 127 -5.19 -9.39 -8.40
CA ALA A 127 -5.05 -8.94 -9.79
C ALA A 127 -5.65 -9.90 -10.81
N GLN A 128 -5.57 -11.21 -10.62
CA GLN A 128 -5.90 -12.22 -11.61
C GLN A 128 -7.18 -12.99 -11.30
N ASN A 129 -7.88 -13.44 -12.34
CA ASN A 129 -8.89 -14.49 -12.21
C ASN A 129 -8.21 -15.80 -11.76
N GLY A 130 -8.84 -16.51 -10.80
CA GLY A 130 -8.29 -17.72 -10.21
C GLY A 130 -7.60 -17.46 -8.87
N PHE A 131 -6.57 -18.24 -8.57
CA PHE A 131 -5.86 -18.18 -7.30
C PHE A 131 -4.82 -17.07 -7.28
N ASN A 132 -4.85 -16.24 -6.24
CA ASN A 132 -3.87 -15.20 -5.95
C ASN A 132 -3.24 -15.48 -4.58
N LEU A 133 -1.91 -15.49 -4.52
CA LEU A 133 -1.16 -15.28 -3.29
C LEU A 133 -0.81 -13.78 -3.25
N ASN A 134 -1.64 -13.01 -2.57
CA ASN A 134 -1.46 -11.57 -2.56
C ASN A 134 -0.12 -11.21 -1.90
N TYR A 135 0.16 -11.77 -0.72
CA TYR A 135 1.47 -11.69 -0.07
C TYR A 135 1.58 -12.66 1.12
N ALA A 136 2.81 -12.92 1.52
CA ALA A 136 3.14 -13.35 2.87
C ALA A 136 3.86 -12.19 3.55
N GLU A 137 3.24 -11.58 4.56
CA GLU A 137 3.80 -10.45 5.30
C GLU A 137 4.62 -10.94 6.49
N LEU A 138 5.86 -10.47 6.61
CA LEU A 138 6.72 -10.66 7.76
C LEU A 138 6.87 -9.34 8.50
N GLY A 139 6.32 -9.27 9.70
CA GLY A 139 6.43 -8.11 10.57
C GLY A 139 7.44 -8.32 11.70
N PHE A 140 8.18 -7.27 12.02
CA PHE A 140 9.09 -7.21 13.16
C PHE A 140 8.89 -5.87 13.87
N SER A 141 8.66 -5.92 15.17
CA SER A 141 8.63 -4.71 15.99
C SER A 141 9.50 -4.91 17.24
N ALA A 142 10.18 -3.85 17.66
CA ALA A 142 11.01 -3.87 18.86
C ALA A 142 11.12 -2.49 19.51
N THR A 143 11.22 -2.46 20.82
CA THR A 143 11.75 -1.30 21.54
C THR A 143 13.28 -1.33 21.43
N VAL A 144 13.85 -0.34 20.74
CA VAL A 144 15.30 -0.23 20.52
C VAL A 144 15.99 0.23 21.80
N ASP A 145 15.44 1.28 22.39
CA ASP A 145 15.90 1.88 23.64
C ASP A 145 14.74 2.68 24.30
N PRO A 146 14.94 3.37 25.43
CA PRO A 146 13.88 4.19 26.05
C PRO A 146 13.31 5.28 25.14
N MET A 147 14.04 5.70 24.11
CA MET A 147 13.65 6.83 23.23
C MET A 147 12.94 6.38 21.96
N PHE A 148 13.21 5.14 21.47
CA PHE A 148 12.78 4.71 20.15
C PHE A 148 12.18 3.31 20.12
N ASP A 149 11.11 3.15 19.36
CA ASP A 149 10.62 1.89 18.84
C ASP A 149 10.96 1.79 17.34
N ALA A 150 11.17 0.58 16.83
CA ALA A 150 11.37 0.30 15.41
C ALA A 150 10.37 -0.74 14.93
N THR A 151 9.90 -0.56 13.70
CA THR A 151 9.01 -1.49 13.00
C THR A 151 9.53 -1.71 11.59
N ALA A 152 9.52 -2.97 11.14
CA ALA A 152 9.82 -3.34 9.77
C ALA A 152 8.80 -4.37 9.31
N ILE A 153 8.19 -4.15 8.17
CA ILE A 153 7.17 -5.00 7.53
C ILE A 153 7.63 -5.26 6.11
N PHE A 154 7.61 -6.54 5.74
CA PHE A 154 8.09 -7.02 4.46
C PHE A 154 7.01 -7.87 3.82
N HIS A 155 6.75 -7.64 2.54
CA HIS A 155 5.92 -8.50 1.71
C HIS A 155 6.80 -9.45 0.89
N LEU A 156 6.43 -10.72 0.88
CA LEU A 156 6.94 -11.73 -0.01
C LEU A 156 5.81 -12.09 -0.96
N THR A 157 6.01 -11.81 -2.23
CA THR A 157 5.09 -12.13 -3.32
C THR A 157 5.71 -13.20 -4.23
N ASN A 158 4.99 -13.64 -5.25
CA ASN A 158 5.55 -14.54 -6.26
C ASN A 158 6.67 -13.88 -7.08
N GLU A 159 6.75 -12.57 -7.09
CA GLU A 159 7.65 -11.76 -7.92
C GLU A 159 8.87 -11.29 -7.15
N GLY A 160 8.80 -11.23 -5.82
CA GLY A 160 9.94 -10.79 -5.05
C GLY A 160 9.70 -10.52 -3.58
N PHE A 161 10.60 -9.73 -3.05
CA PHE A 161 10.63 -9.28 -1.68
C PHE A 161 10.58 -7.76 -1.67
N GLU A 162 9.59 -7.20 -0.99
CA GLU A 162 9.38 -5.77 -0.86
C GLU A 162 9.45 -5.32 0.59
N ILE A 163 9.97 -4.11 0.82
CA ILE A 163 9.85 -3.42 2.10
C ILE A 163 8.54 -2.64 2.08
N GLU A 164 7.54 -3.17 2.76
CA GLU A 164 6.25 -2.49 2.90
C GLU A 164 6.40 -1.27 3.81
N GLU A 165 6.86 -1.47 5.05
CA GLU A 165 7.18 -0.41 5.98
C GLU A 165 8.52 -0.66 6.67
N ALA A 166 9.29 0.39 6.91
CA ALA A 166 10.50 0.36 7.74
C ALA A 166 10.71 1.72 8.39
N TYR A 167 10.32 1.85 9.65
CA TYR A 167 10.35 3.14 10.34
C TYR A 167 10.69 3.00 11.82
N PHE A 168 11.10 4.13 12.40
CA PHE A 168 11.18 4.30 13.85
C PHE A 168 10.10 5.27 14.33
N THR A 169 9.74 5.15 15.61
CA THR A 169 8.91 6.13 16.32
C THR A 169 9.55 6.52 17.62
N THR A 170 9.39 7.80 18.00
CA THR A 170 9.84 8.29 19.31
C THR A 170 8.84 7.92 20.39
N ARG A 171 9.32 7.68 21.62
CA ARG A 171 8.51 7.26 22.77
C ARG A 171 8.21 8.40 23.75
N GLU A 172 9.26 9.13 24.17
CA GLU A 172 9.19 10.04 25.29
C GLU A 172 9.56 11.47 24.90
N ILE A 173 8.86 12.04 23.91
CA ILE A 173 8.98 13.47 23.62
C ILE A 173 7.94 14.22 24.48
N PRO A 174 8.34 15.28 25.20
CA PRO A 174 7.41 16.10 25.97
C PRO A 174 6.27 16.67 25.10
N TYR A 175 5.18 17.09 25.77
CA TYR A 175 4.02 17.77 25.15
C TYR A 175 3.18 16.90 24.21
N ASN A 176 3.16 15.58 24.40
CA ASN A 176 2.40 14.62 23.57
C ASN A 176 2.78 14.66 22.08
N ILE A 177 4.03 14.94 21.79
CA ILE A 177 4.58 14.92 20.43
C ILE A 177 5.14 13.52 20.16
N ARG A 178 4.88 13.01 18.96
CA ARG A 178 5.44 11.78 18.42
C ARG A 178 6.04 12.06 17.05
N ILE A 179 7.25 11.56 16.82
CA ILE A 179 7.91 11.63 15.51
C ILE A 179 8.05 10.21 14.97
N LYS A 180 7.71 10.02 13.69
CA LYS A 180 7.94 8.79 12.92
C LYS A 180 8.84 9.15 11.75
N GLY A 181 9.81 8.29 11.42
CA GLY A 181 10.71 8.51 10.28
C GLY A 181 11.10 7.19 9.63
N GLY A 182 11.13 7.14 8.31
CA GLY A 182 11.38 5.96 7.50
C GLY A 182 10.39 5.81 6.35
N LYS A 183 10.20 4.58 5.83
CA LYS A 183 9.12 4.24 4.88
C LYS A 183 7.89 3.83 5.68
N PHE A 184 6.75 4.48 5.45
CA PHE A 184 5.51 4.23 6.19
C PHE A 184 4.27 4.62 5.38
N LEU A 185 3.12 4.05 5.75
CA LEU A 185 1.81 4.48 5.27
C LEU A 185 1.47 5.84 5.89
N SER A 186 1.13 6.81 5.05
CA SER A 186 0.67 8.13 5.49
C SER A 186 -0.65 8.04 6.26
N ASP A 187 -0.78 8.85 7.31
CA ASP A 187 -2.04 8.98 8.07
C ASP A 187 -3.10 9.87 7.35
N PHE A 188 -2.96 10.08 6.03
CA PHE A 188 -3.97 10.71 5.19
C PHE A 188 -5.24 9.86 5.16
N GLY A 189 -6.40 10.47 5.47
CA GLY A 189 -7.68 9.76 5.52
C GLY A 189 -7.73 8.64 6.57
N ARG A 190 -8.61 7.68 6.36
CA ARG A 190 -8.78 6.51 7.24
C ARG A 190 -8.13 5.26 6.66
N ILE A 191 -8.47 4.94 5.39
CA ILE A 191 -8.08 3.68 4.77
C ILE A 191 -6.60 3.66 4.38
N ASN A 192 -6.01 4.81 4.02
CA ASN A 192 -4.59 4.88 3.63
C ASN A 192 -3.63 4.44 4.76
N ALA A 193 -4.01 4.70 6.01
CA ALA A 193 -3.22 4.30 7.19
C ALA A 193 -3.37 2.83 7.57
N GLN A 194 -4.10 2.03 6.78
CA GLN A 194 -4.43 0.63 7.08
C GLN A 194 -3.87 -0.32 6.04
N HIS A 195 -3.16 -1.35 6.47
CA HIS A 195 -2.83 -2.47 5.62
C HIS A 195 -4.09 -3.14 5.07
N GLN A 196 -3.99 -3.73 3.88
CA GLN A 196 -5.10 -4.35 3.15
C GLN A 196 -5.89 -5.35 4.02
N HIS A 197 -5.20 -6.21 4.75
CA HIS A 197 -5.83 -7.22 5.59
C HIS A 197 -6.57 -6.67 6.82
N PHE A 198 -6.41 -5.38 7.18
CA PHE A 198 -7.19 -4.74 8.23
C PHE A 198 -8.47 -4.08 7.73
N ARG A 199 -8.61 -3.92 6.42
CA ARG A 199 -9.80 -3.29 5.83
C ARG A 199 -11.02 -4.18 5.94
N ASN A 200 -12.20 -3.55 6.00
CA ASN A 200 -13.48 -4.26 6.08
C ASN A 200 -13.80 -5.06 4.80
N PHE A 201 -13.28 -4.62 3.66
CA PHE A 201 -13.43 -5.27 2.35
C PHE A 201 -12.06 -5.60 1.78
N SER A 202 -11.96 -6.70 1.01
CA SER A 202 -10.72 -7.11 0.36
C SER A 202 -10.36 -6.23 -0.84
N THR A 203 -11.36 -5.57 -1.44
CA THR A 203 -11.13 -4.63 -2.54
C THR A 203 -10.85 -3.23 -2.02
N THR A 204 -9.80 -2.58 -2.57
CA THR A 204 -9.54 -1.16 -2.30
C THR A 204 -10.70 -0.30 -2.83
N PRO A 205 -11.18 0.72 -2.11
CA PRO A 205 -12.21 1.61 -2.64
C PRO A 205 -11.78 2.28 -3.93
N LEU A 206 -12.73 2.37 -4.89
CA LEU A 206 -12.50 2.87 -6.24
C LEU A 206 -11.78 4.23 -6.27
N LEU A 207 -12.14 5.16 -5.37
CA LEU A 207 -11.53 6.49 -5.31
C LEU A 207 -10.06 6.44 -4.85
N TYR A 208 -9.67 5.47 -4.01
CA TYR A 208 -8.28 5.28 -3.58
C TYR A 208 -7.45 4.68 -4.71
N SER A 209 -7.91 3.59 -5.34
CA SER A 209 -7.24 3.00 -6.51
C SER A 209 -7.09 4.02 -7.64
N ALA A 210 -8.15 4.83 -7.90
CA ALA A 210 -8.15 5.81 -8.96
C ALA A 210 -7.26 7.04 -8.72
N PHE A 211 -7.06 7.46 -7.46
CA PHE A 211 -6.28 8.66 -7.15
C PHE A 211 -4.88 8.36 -6.66
N LEU A 212 -4.69 7.25 -5.95
CA LEU A 212 -3.46 6.93 -5.25
C LEU A 212 -2.84 5.58 -5.64
N GLY A 213 -3.53 4.82 -6.51
CA GLY A 213 -3.10 3.46 -6.88
C GLY A 213 -3.27 2.45 -5.73
N ASP A 214 -2.74 1.26 -5.91
CA ASP A 214 -2.94 0.14 -4.99
C ASP A 214 -2.24 0.34 -3.63
N HIS A 215 -1.08 0.98 -3.62
CA HIS A 215 -0.28 1.20 -2.40
C HIS A 215 -0.67 2.47 -1.63
N GLY A 216 -1.52 3.34 -2.21
CA GLY A 216 -1.87 4.60 -1.58
C GLY A 216 -0.67 5.57 -1.45
N ILE A 217 -0.65 6.37 -0.38
CA ILE A 217 0.52 7.18 -0.02
C ILE A 217 1.36 6.38 0.96
N GLN A 218 2.38 5.70 0.45
CA GLN A 218 3.33 4.88 1.19
C GLN A 218 4.75 5.28 0.76
N GLU A 219 5.42 6.07 1.57
CA GLU A 219 6.64 6.75 1.15
C GLU A 219 7.67 6.90 2.25
N ILE A 220 8.90 7.21 1.85
CA ILE A 220 9.97 7.59 2.77
C ILE A 220 9.77 9.04 3.18
N GLY A 221 9.82 9.29 4.50
CA GLY A 221 9.70 10.65 5.01
C GLY A 221 9.74 10.76 6.52
N VAL A 222 9.25 11.89 7.00
CA VAL A 222 9.12 12.20 8.42
C VAL A 222 7.70 12.68 8.71
N GLN A 223 7.12 12.15 9.79
CA GLN A 223 5.81 12.54 10.32
C GLN A 223 6.00 13.09 11.72
N THR A 224 5.29 14.15 12.04
CA THR A 224 5.15 14.67 13.40
C THR A 224 3.67 14.70 13.77
N GLN A 225 3.33 14.09 14.89
CA GLN A 225 1.99 14.07 15.46
C GLN A 225 1.98 14.82 16.79
N TRP A 226 0.91 15.52 17.07
CA TRP A 226 0.64 16.18 18.33
C TRP A 226 -0.78 15.90 18.81
N VAL A 227 -0.90 15.30 19.98
CA VAL A 227 -2.19 15.09 20.63
C VAL A 227 -2.43 16.27 21.59
N ALA A 228 -3.47 17.05 21.29
CA ALA A 228 -3.84 18.21 22.09
C ALA A 228 -4.27 17.77 23.51
N PRO A 229 -3.90 18.51 24.56
CA PRO A 229 -4.28 18.21 25.94
C PRO A 229 -5.73 18.66 26.22
N THR A 230 -6.69 18.09 25.50
CA THR A 230 -8.12 18.36 25.60
C THR A 230 -8.85 17.14 26.18
N ASP A 231 -10.03 17.33 26.75
CA ASP A 231 -10.85 16.22 27.29
C ASP A 231 -11.29 15.25 26.18
N THR A 232 -11.46 15.76 24.95
CA THR A 232 -11.76 14.98 23.78
C THR A 232 -10.46 14.71 23.01
N TYR A 233 -10.28 13.49 22.51
CA TYR A 233 -9.15 13.17 21.65
C TYR A 233 -9.12 14.08 20.44
N LEU A 234 -8.04 14.79 20.25
CA LEU A 234 -7.79 15.68 19.12
C LEU A 234 -6.32 15.60 18.74
N MET A 235 -6.03 15.09 17.56
CA MET A 235 -4.69 14.89 17.04
C MET A 235 -4.49 15.71 15.77
N PHE A 236 -3.36 16.39 15.69
CA PHE A 236 -2.85 17.04 14.49
C PHE A 236 -1.59 16.33 14.02
N GLY A 237 -1.43 16.17 12.72
CA GLY A 237 -0.23 15.60 12.12
C GLY A 237 0.20 16.36 10.89
N ILE A 238 1.50 16.36 10.67
CA ILE A 238 2.13 16.86 9.45
C ILE A 238 3.18 15.85 8.98
N GLU A 239 3.30 15.70 7.67
CA GLU A 239 4.27 14.80 7.04
C GLU A 239 5.02 15.54 5.94
N ALA A 240 6.29 15.19 5.77
CA ALA A 240 7.14 15.62 4.67
C ALA A 240 7.70 14.35 4.03
N LEU A 241 7.26 14.05 2.82
CA LEU A 241 7.44 12.80 2.12
C LEU A 241 8.23 13.00 0.83
N GLU A 242 8.81 11.92 0.32
CA GLU A 242 9.61 11.90 -0.88
C GLU A 242 8.82 12.36 -2.12
N GLY A 243 7.57 11.92 -2.29
CA GLY A 243 6.71 12.22 -3.44
C GLY A 243 6.96 11.28 -4.60
N LYS A 244 6.71 9.99 -4.39
CA LYS A 244 6.88 8.91 -5.39
C LYS A 244 5.62 8.10 -5.64
N ASN A 245 4.44 8.62 -5.30
CA ASN A 245 3.20 7.98 -5.65
C ASN A 245 2.93 8.12 -7.16
N GLU A 246 3.04 7.04 -7.92
CA GLU A 246 2.98 7.04 -9.39
C GLU A 246 1.63 7.47 -9.97
N ALA A 247 0.54 7.32 -9.22
CA ALA A 247 -0.80 7.70 -9.69
C ALA A 247 -1.06 9.21 -9.61
N MET A 248 -0.35 9.95 -8.74
CA MET A 248 -0.66 11.37 -8.50
C MET A 248 0.56 12.24 -8.18
N PHE A 249 1.50 11.74 -7.39
CA PHE A 249 2.65 12.50 -6.94
C PHE A 249 3.94 11.91 -7.49
N GLY A 250 4.78 12.74 -8.08
CA GLY A 250 6.05 12.32 -8.65
C GLY A 250 7.09 13.43 -8.60
N GLN A 251 8.36 13.06 -8.53
CA GLN A 251 9.48 13.98 -8.43
C GLN A 251 10.52 13.81 -9.54
N ALA A 252 10.55 12.67 -10.24
CA ALA A 252 11.53 12.38 -11.26
C ALA A 252 11.45 13.39 -12.42
N ALA A 253 12.56 13.63 -13.09
CA ALA A 253 12.54 14.40 -14.33
C ALA A 253 11.78 13.58 -15.40
N ILE A 254 11.05 14.26 -16.28
CA ILE A 254 10.44 13.67 -17.46
C ILE A 254 11.38 13.93 -18.64
N GLY A 255 11.93 12.84 -19.21
CA GLY A 255 12.77 12.90 -20.40
C GLY A 255 11.98 13.20 -21.67
N ASP A 256 12.67 13.63 -22.71
CA ASP A 256 12.13 13.66 -24.06
C ASP A 256 12.40 12.29 -24.69
N PRO A 257 11.36 11.52 -25.11
CA PRO A 257 11.58 10.18 -25.66
C PRO A 257 12.35 10.20 -27.00
N TYR A 258 12.50 11.35 -27.64
CA TYR A 258 13.22 11.52 -28.92
C TYR A 258 14.57 12.20 -28.79
N ASP A 259 14.90 12.77 -27.62
CA ASP A 259 16.18 13.45 -27.36
C ASP A 259 16.64 13.15 -25.94
N GLU A 260 17.52 12.15 -25.80
CA GLU A 260 18.05 11.69 -24.50
C GLU A 260 18.81 12.81 -23.73
N GLU A 261 19.27 13.87 -24.42
CA GLU A 261 19.94 15.02 -23.79
C GLU A 261 18.94 16.08 -23.31
N SER A 262 17.66 15.99 -23.71
CA SER A 262 16.59 16.93 -23.41
C SER A 262 15.68 16.45 -22.27
N SER A 263 15.05 17.39 -21.59
CA SER A 263 14.06 17.12 -20.54
C SER A 263 12.85 18.00 -20.71
N LEU A 264 11.67 17.39 -20.80
CA LEU A 264 10.38 18.07 -20.87
C LEU A 264 10.01 18.74 -19.54
N ALA A 265 10.44 18.13 -18.43
CA ALA A 265 10.31 18.72 -17.09
C ALA A 265 11.44 18.26 -16.18
N GLY A 266 12.07 19.19 -15.49
CA GLY A 266 13.11 18.88 -14.50
C GLY A 266 12.55 18.18 -13.25
N SER A 267 13.44 17.50 -12.50
CA SER A 267 13.09 16.88 -11.23
C SER A 267 12.62 17.92 -10.20
N ALA A 268 11.70 17.51 -9.32
CA ALA A 268 11.29 18.31 -8.17
C ALA A 268 12.26 18.10 -6.99
N ALA A 269 12.45 19.16 -6.18
CA ALA A 269 13.26 19.05 -4.96
C ALA A 269 12.53 18.21 -3.91
N GLN A 270 13.29 17.44 -3.13
CA GLN A 270 12.78 16.69 -1.99
C GLN A 270 12.83 17.53 -0.70
N PRO A 271 11.89 17.33 0.25
CA PRO A 271 10.64 16.56 0.10
C PRO A 271 9.69 17.23 -0.89
N SER A 272 8.99 16.45 -1.73
CA SER A 272 8.12 16.96 -2.78
C SER A 272 6.64 16.78 -2.51
N LEU A 273 6.27 16.04 -1.45
CA LEU A 273 4.90 15.82 -0.99
C LEU A 273 4.79 16.20 0.50
N TYR A 274 3.78 17.00 0.82
CA TYR A 274 3.43 17.37 2.18
C TYR A 274 2.01 16.94 2.49
N VAL A 275 1.82 16.32 3.67
CA VAL A 275 0.52 15.91 4.17
C VAL A 275 0.24 16.61 5.48
N GLY A 276 -0.99 17.08 5.67
CA GLY A 276 -1.48 17.63 6.93
C GLY A 276 -2.82 16.99 7.27
N TYR A 277 -3.07 16.69 8.54
CA TYR A 277 -4.33 16.11 8.95
C TYR A 277 -4.71 16.48 10.38
N VAL A 278 -6.01 16.41 10.66
CA VAL A 278 -6.60 16.49 11.99
C VAL A 278 -7.54 15.30 12.17
N LYS A 279 -7.44 14.61 13.31
CA LYS A 279 -8.29 13.47 13.66
C LYS A 279 -8.85 13.64 15.07
N THR A 280 -10.09 13.23 15.26
CA THR A 280 -10.78 13.30 16.55
C THR A 280 -11.56 12.01 16.81
N SER A 281 -11.77 11.73 18.10
CA SER A 281 -12.63 10.64 18.58
C SER A 281 -13.51 11.17 19.69
N VAL A 282 -14.83 10.93 19.58
CA VAL A 282 -15.84 11.40 20.54
C VAL A 282 -16.83 10.28 20.81
N ASP A 283 -17.12 10.05 22.08
CA ASP A 283 -18.22 9.16 22.47
C ASP A 283 -19.52 9.96 22.64
N ILE A 284 -20.56 9.55 21.93
CA ILE A 284 -21.91 10.15 21.95
C ILE A 284 -22.87 9.08 22.48
N GLY A 285 -23.07 9.05 23.80
CA GLY A 285 -23.75 7.95 24.47
C GLY A 285 -22.96 6.65 24.29
N ASP A 286 -23.58 5.63 23.73
CA ASP A 286 -22.93 4.33 23.46
C ASP A 286 -22.20 4.30 22.09
N THR A 287 -22.30 5.36 21.28
CA THR A 287 -21.70 5.43 19.94
C THR A 287 -20.36 6.12 20.00
N THR A 288 -19.31 5.49 19.43
CA THR A 288 -18.04 6.13 19.18
C THR A 288 -18.00 6.71 17.77
N LEU A 289 -17.71 8.01 17.66
CA LEU A 289 -17.45 8.71 16.41
C LEU A 289 -15.94 8.95 16.28
N LEU A 290 -15.35 8.49 15.18
CA LEU A 290 -14.05 8.92 14.69
C LEU A 290 -14.29 9.83 13.50
N ALA A 291 -13.58 10.95 13.39
CA ALA A 291 -13.65 11.83 12.25
C ALA A 291 -12.28 12.44 11.95
N GLY A 292 -12.03 12.68 10.66
CA GLY A 292 -10.78 13.25 10.19
C GLY A 292 -10.97 14.18 9.00
N ALA A 293 -10.00 15.08 8.83
CA ALA A 293 -9.82 15.86 7.62
C ALA A 293 -8.33 15.91 7.28
N SER A 294 -8.03 15.76 6.00
CA SER A 294 -6.66 15.61 5.51
C SER A 294 -6.46 16.41 4.23
N ILE A 295 -5.23 16.85 4.02
CA ILE A 295 -4.76 17.47 2.78
C ILE A 295 -3.40 16.91 2.42
N ALA A 296 -3.21 16.49 1.17
CA ALA A 296 -1.92 16.13 0.60
C ALA A 296 -1.63 17.05 -0.59
N SER A 297 -0.47 17.68 -0.65
CA SER A 297 -0.10 18.61 -1.72
C SER A 297 1.36 18.42 -2.12
N GLY A 298 1.59 18.21 -3.43
CA GLY A 298 2.91 17.91 -3.94
C GLY A 298 3.07 18.19 -5.42
N HIS A 299 4.27 17.89 -5.92
CA HIS A 299 4.54 17.90 -7.35
C HIS A 299 4.00 16.63 -8.00
N SER A 300 3.59 16.76 -9.26
CA SER A 300 3.25 15.65 -10.13
C SER A 300 4.25 15.60 -11.27
N ARG A 301 4.87 14.43 -11.43
CA ARG A 301 5.74 14.07 -12.54
C ARG A 301 5.34 12.66 -12.93
N LEU A 302 4.39 12.56 -13.83
CA LEU A 302 3.85 11.29 -14.32
C LEU A 302 4.38 11.08 -15.73
N ASP A 303 5.10 9.99 -15.93
CA ASP A 303 5.70 9.62 -17.21
C ASP A 303 5.10 8.30 -17.68
N HIS A 304 4.23 8.39 -18.67
CA HIS A 304 3.52 7.28 -19.30
C HIS A 304 3.86 7.21 -20.80
N PHE A 305 5.06 7.64 -21.21
CA PHE A 305 5.45 7.56 -22.62
C PHE A 305 5.67 6.14 -23.12
N SER A 306 5.84 5.18 -22.23
CA SER A 306 5.92 3.75 -22.56
C SER A 306 4.56 3.07 -22.67
N ASP A 307 3.47 3.73 -22.33
CA ASP A 307 2.13 3.17 -22.35
C ASP A 307 1.53 3.18 -23.77
N GLU A 308 0.42 2.47 -23.96
CA GLU A 308 -0.29 2.40 -25.24
C GLU A 308 -0.80 3.78 -25.71
N THR A 309 -1.16 4.65 -24.77
CA THR A 309 -1.49 6.06 -25.02
C THR A 309 -0.39 6.96 -24.44
N PRO A 310 0.71 7.18 -25.19
CA PRO A 310 1.90 7.83 -24.65
C PRO A 310 1.63 9.28 -24.27
N TYR A 311 1.74 9.59 -22.99
CA TYR A 311 1.69 10.96 -22.47
C TYR A 311 2.57 11.12 -21.24
N ALA A 312 2.87 12.38 -20.89
CA ALA A 312 3.43 12.70 -19.59
C ALA A 312 2.74 13.94 -19.00
N PHE A 313 2.79 14.06 -17.69
CA PHE A 313 2.22 15.21 -16.98
C PHE A 313 3.20 15.79 -15.97
N SER A 314 3.39 17.10 -16.05
CA SER A 314 4.22 17.86 -15.12
C SER A 314 3.41 18.98 -14.49
N GLY A 315 3.27 18.98 -13.18
CA GLY A 315 2.48 19.99 -12.49
C GLY A 315 2.52 19.90 -10.97
N LYS A 316 1.40 20.32 -10.38
CA LYS A 316 1.11 20.22 -8.95
C LYS A 316 -0.25 19.59 -8.75
N SER A 317 -0.34 18.76 -7.72
CA SER A 317 -1.57 18.10 -7.31
C SER A 317 -1.86 18.38 -5.84
N THR A 318 -3.15 18.53 -5.54
CA THR A 318 -3.64 18.61 -4.17
C THR A 318 -4.83 17.68 -4.02
N LEU A 319 -4.79 16.85 -2.99
CA LEU A 319 -5.84 15.93 -2.60
C LEU A 319 -6.39 16.36 -1.24
N TYR A 320 -7.68 16.59 -1.16
CA TYR A 320 -8.40 16.85 0.07
C TYR A 320 -9.18 15.61 0.47
N GLY A 321 -9.20 15.28 1.75
CA GLY A 321 -9.91 14.13 2.28
C GLY A 321 -10.72 14.49 3.52
N MET A 322 -11.88 13.86 3.66
CA MET A 322 -12.66 13.81 4.90
C MET A 322 -13.05 12.38 5.17
N ASP A 323 -12.92 11.95 6.40
CA ASP A 323 -13.27 10.60 6.85
C ASP A 323 -14.13 10.62 8.10
N MET A 324 -15.00 9.60 8.21
CA MET A 324 -15.84 9.40 9.37
C MET A 324 -16.07 7.90 9.58
N THR A 325 -16.00 7.48 10.85
CA THR A 325 -16.41 6.14 11.28
C THR A 325 -17.28 6.27 12.52
N LEU A 326 -18.50 5.69 12.46
CA LEU A 326 -19.41 5.56 13.59
C LEU A 326 -19.51 4.09 13.98
N LYS A 327 -19.27 3.78 15.24
CA LYS A 327 -19.42 2.43 15.77
C LYS A 327 -20.45 2.43 16.92
N TYR A 328 -21.50 1.68 16.73
CA TYR A 328 -22.54 1.46 17.74
C TYR A 328 -22.50 0.01 18.23
N PRO A 329 -22.12 -0.25 19.49
CA PRO A 329 -22.22 -1.56 20.11
C PRO A 329 -23.65 -1.81 20.56
N PHE A 330 -24.26 -2.95 20.21
CA PHE A 330 -25.54 -3.39 20.75
C PHE A 330 -25.36 -4.10 22.08
N ASP A 331 -24.24 -4.84 22.18
CA ASP A 331 -23.79 -5.53 23.39
C ASP A 331 -22.26 -5.74 23.32
N SER A 332 -21.71 -6.57 24.21
CA SER A 332 -20.25 -6.84 24.27
C SER A 332 -19.69 -7.56 23.04
N TYR A 333 -20.53 -8.13 22.18
CA TYR A 333 -20.14 -8.99 21.06
C TYR A 333 -20.72 -8.56 19.72
N SER A 334 -21.75 -7.72 19.73
CA SER A 334 -22.43 -7.27 18.53
C SER A 334 -22.31 -5.77 18.31
N SER A 335 -22.08 -5.36 17.08
CA SER A 335 -21.91 -3.95 16.72
C SER A 335 -22.32 -3.65 15.29
N LEU A 336 -22.65 -2.39 15.03
CA LEU A 336 -22.81 -1.82 13.71
C LEU A 336 -21.76 -0.74 13.52
N THR A 337 -21.01 -0.82 12.44
CA THR A 337 -20.00 0.19 12.05
C THR A 337 -20.40 0.80 10.71
N TRP A 338 -20.47 2.11 10.68
CA TRP A 338 -20.62 2.88 9.45
C TRP A 338 -19.33 3.68 9.22
N GLN A 339 -18.69 3.49 8.05
CA GLN A 339 -17.49 4.22 7.65
C GLN A 339 -17.71 4.87 6.29
N SER A 340 -17.20 6.08 6.12
CA SER A 340 -17.27 6.81 4.86
C SER A 340 -16.06 7.72 4.71
N GLU A 341 -15.55 7.83 3.48
CA GLU A 341 -14.54 8.81 3.13
C GLU A 341 -14.93 9.51 1.83
N TRP A 342 -14.59 10.77 1.74
CA TRP A 342 -14.74 11.64 0.58
C TRP A 342 -13.39 12.23 0.20
N LEU A 343 -13.04 12.15 -1.10
CA LEU A 343 -11.81 12.72 -1.64
C LEU A 343 -12.12 13.69 -2.79
N TYR A 344 -11.35 14.77 -2.85
CA TYR A 344 -11.35 15.73 -3.95
C TYR A 344 -9.93 16.02 -4.42
N ARG A 345 -9.67 15.80 -5.73
CA ARG A 345 -8.39 16.02 -6.39
C ARG A 345 -8.43 17.25 -7.26
N ASP A 346 -7.45 18.17 -7.12
CA ASP A 346 -7.18 19.28 -8.06
C ASP A 346 -5.74 19.14 -8.58
N MET A 347 -5.59 18.76 -9.85
CA MET A 347 -4.30 18.66 -10.54
C MET A 347 -4.24 19.77 -11.57
N LYS A 348 -3.11 20.49 -11.63
CA LYS A 348 -2.86 21.55 -12.60
C LYS A 348 -1.43 21.53 -13.08
N GLY A 349 -1.23 21.50 -14.40
CA GLY A 349 0.10 21.47 -14.99
C GLY A 349 0.09 21.50 -16.50
N THR A 350 1.13 20.92 -17.08
CA THR A 350 1.30 20.73 -18.52
C THR A 350 1.24 19.24 -18.83
N GLN A 351 0.43 18.88 -19.78
CA GLN A 351 0.39 17.53 -20.35
C GLN A 351 1.18 17.55 -21.67
N PHE A 352 2.03 16.56 -21.81
CA PHE A 352 2.84 16.30 -23.00
C PHE A 352 2.26 15.08 -23.69
N ASN A 353 1.93 15.19 -24.97
CA ASN A 353 1.34 14.10 -25.76
C ASN A 353 2.22 13.79 -26.96
N ASN A 354 2.32 12.50 -27.26
CA ASN A 354 2.95 12.02 -28.47
C ASN A 354 1.87 11.60 -29.47
N GLU A 355 1.23 12.58 -30.12
CA GLU A 355 0.09 12.35 -31.01
C GLU A 355 0.48 11.54 -32.27
N ASN A 356 1.74 11.55 -32.67
CA ASN A 356 2.17 10.93 -33.91
C ASN A 356 2.38 9.40 -33.78
N LEU A 357 2.72 8.87 -32.60
CA LEU A 357 2.80 7.44 -32.36
C LEU A 357 1.43 6.75 -32.48
N ILE A 358 0.35 7.47 -32.15
CA ILE A 358 -1.02 6.95 -32.24
C ILE A 358 -1.53 6.98 -33.67
N ALA A 359 -1.17 8.01 -34.46
CA ALA A 359 -1.70 8.21 -35.80
C ALA A 359 -0.98 7.41 -36.90
N ASP A 360 0.33 7.30 -36.84
CA ASP A 360 1.17 6.59 -37.82
C ASP A 360 2.53 6.23 -37.23
N PRO A 361 2.67 5.03 -36.65
CA PRO A 361 3.92 4.59 -36.03
C PRO A 361 5.12 4.55 -36.98
N ASP A 362 4.89 4.39 -38.30
CA ASP A 362 5.94 4.27 -39.32
C ASP A 362 6.40 5.64 -39.86
N ASN A 363 5.61 6.70 -39.66
CA ASN A 363 5.89 8.08 -40.13
C ASN A 363 5.75 9.13 -39.01
N ALA A 364 5.84 8.71 -37.76
CA ALA A 364 5.76 9.62 -36.63
C ALA A 364 6.84 10.74 -36.79
N LEU A 365 6.40 11.98 -36.84
CA LEU A 365 7.29 13.09 -36.61
C LEU A 365 7.65 13.06 -35.13
N ASP A 366 8.95 13.02 -34.82
CA ASP A 366 9.50 13.00 -33.48
C ASP A 366 9.17 14.30 -32.72
N THR A 367 7.88 14.54 -32.47
CA THR A 367 7.39 15.82 -31.94
C THR A 367 6.45 15.58 -30.76
N ILE A 368 6.82 16.13 -29.63
CA ILE A 368 5.98 16.21 -28.45
C ILE A 368 5.16 17.50 -28.49
N THR A 369 3.85 17.38 -28.39
CA THR A 369 2.97 18.53 -28.18
C THR A 369 2.71 18.76 -26.70
N SER A 370 2.55 20.00 -26.28
CA SER A 370 2.27 20.34 -24.89
C SER A 370 1.08 21.25 -24.74
N ASN A 371 0.19 20.94 -23.81
CA ASN A 371 -1.00 21.70 -23.49
C ASN A 371 -1.14 21.91 -21.97
N GLY A 372 -1.67 23.05 -21.58
CA GLY A 372 -2.11 23.24 -20.21
C GLY A 372 -3.19 22.20 -19.85
N SER A 373 -3.07 21.53 -18.71
CA SER A 373 -4.07 20.56 -18.27
C SER A 373 -4.50 20.85 -16.84
N ARG A 374 -5.78 20.69 -16.56
CA ARG A 374 -6.34 20.76 -15.23
C ARG A 374 -7.39 19.67 -15.03
N LYS A 375 -7.29 18.93 -13.94
CA LYS A 375 -8.25 17.89 -13.55
C LYS A 375 -8.84 18.23 -12.18
N LYS A 376 -10.18 18.27 -12.08
CA LYS A 376 -10.92 18.41 -10.82
C LYS A 376 -11.85 17.23 -10.69
N GLN A 377 -11.58 16.38 -9.73
CA GLN A 377 -12.24 15.09 -9.61
C GLN A 377 -12.58 14.80 -8.16
N ALA A 378 -13.76 14.22 -7.94
CA ALA A 378 -14.24 13.89 -6.61
C ALA A 378 -15.03 12.59 -6.58
N GLY A 379 -14.94 11.92 -5.45
CA GLY A 379 -15.69 10.70 -5.17
C GLY A 379 -15.83 10.46 -3.68
N TYR A 380 -16.60 9.44 -3.35
CA TYR A 380 -16.73 8.94 -1.98
C TYR A 380 -17.01 7.44 -1.97
N TYR A 381 -16.74 6.82 -0.85
CA TYR A 381 -17.33 5.55 -0.52
C TYR A 381 -18.05 5.64 0.82
N THR A 382 -19.01 4.75 1.00
CA THR A 382 -19.70 4.55 2.26
C THR A 382 -19.92 3.06 2.47
N GLU A 383 -19.62 2.57 3.65
CA GLU A 383 -19.76 1.16 4.00
C GLU A 383 -20.44 0.99 5.34
N LEU A 384 -21.25 -0.07 5.43
CA LEU A 384 -21.96 -0.46 6.63
C LEU A 384 -21.61 -1.92 6.94
N VAL A 385 -21.06 -2.16 8.12
CA VAL A 385 -20.66 -3.51 8.58
C VAL A 385 -21.40 -3.85 9.86
N TYR A 386 -22.12 -4.96 9.84
CA TYR A 386 -22.80 -5.52 11.00
C TYR A 386 -22.08 -6.77 11.49
N ALA A 387 -21.68 -6.77 12.74
CA ALA A 387 -21.10 -7.90 13.46
C ALA A 387 -22.15 -8.41 14.47
N PRO A 388 -22.91 -9.48 14.17
CA PRO A 388 -23.88 -10.05 15.12
C PRO A 388 -23.21 -10.73 16.32
N ASN A 389 -21.95 -11.12 16.19
CA ASN A 389 -21.14 -11.76 17.22
C ASN A 389 -19.65 -11.66 16.82
N GLN A 390 -18.76 -12.27 17.62
CA GLN A 390 -17.31 -12.25 17.36
C GLN A 390 -16.87 -13.07 16.13
N THR A 391 -17.74 -13.99 15.67
CA THR A 391 -17.40 -14.96 14.61
C THR A 391 -17.83 -14.50 13.22
N TRP A 392 -18.96 -13.80 13.11
CA TRP A 392 -19.55 -13.41 11.85
C TRP A 392 -19.60 -11.91 11.67
N ARG A 393 -19.32 -11.45 10.47
CA ARG A 393 -19.57 -10.08 10.00
C ARG A 393 -20.22 -10.12 8.63
N THR A 394 -21.04 -9.14 8.33
CA THR A 394 -21.59 -8.90 7.00
C THR A 394 -21.58 -7.41 6.71
N GLY A 395 -21.38 -7.03 5.47
CA GLY A 395 -21.29 -5.62 5.11
C GLY A 395 -21.66 -5.34 3.67
N ILE A 396 -21.98 -4.09 3.42
CA ILE A 396 -22.21 -3.53 2.10
C ILE A 396 -21.39 -2.26 1.96
N ARG A 397 -20.87 -2.01 0.76
CA ARG A 397 -20.17 -0.77 0.39
C ARG A 397 -20.72 -0.24 -0.91
N TYR A 398 -20.97 1.07 -0.95
CA TYR A 398 -21.30 1.83 -2.14
C TYR A 398 -20.22 2.86 -2.41
N GLU A 399 -19.84 3.02 -3.64
CA GLU A 399 -18.79 3.91 -4.10
C GLU A 399 -19.27 4.69 -5.31
N ASN A 400 -18.94 5.98 -5.36
CA ASN A 400 -19.28 6.81 -6.48
C ASN A 400 -18.20 7.89 -6.70
N MET A 401 -17.71 7.99 -7.93
CA MET A 401 -16.96 9.13 -8.39
C MET A 401 -17.92 9.98 -9.27
N TYR A 402 -18.31 11.13 -8.75
CA TYR A 402 -19.41 11.94 -9.29
C TYR A 402 -18.94 13.23 -9.96
N GLN A 403 -17.64 13.51 -9.94
CA GLN A 403 -17.05 14.67 -10.58
C GLN A 403 -15.81 14.27 -11.36
N ASN A 404 -15.78 14.63 -12.65
CA ASN A 404 -14.67 14.40 -13.56
C ASN A 404 -14.53 15.56 -14.55
N ASP A 405 -14.08 16.71 -14.04
CA ASP A 405 -13.84 17.90 -14.86
C ASP A 405 -12.39 17.91 -15.34
N VAL A 406 -12.16 17.56 -16.59
CA VAL A 406 -10.85 17.59 -17.26
C VAL A 406 -10.81 18.72 -18.29
N PHE A 407 -9.78 19.56 -18.22
CA PHE A 407 -9.57 20.67 -19.14
C PHE A 407 -8.23 20.51 -19.86
N THR A 408 -8.26 20.71 -21.17
CA THR A 408 -7.06 20.88 -22.01
C THR A 408 -7.03 22.31 -22.53
N GLY A 409 -6.07 23.10 -22.06
CA GLY A 409 -6.15 24.56 -22.18
C GLY A 409 -7.37 25.09 -21.42
N ASP A 410 -8.22 25.84 -22.12
CA ASP A 410 -9.50 26.38 -21.60
C ASP A 410 -10.72 25.53 -22.00
N VAL A 411 -10.51 24.40 -22.68
CA VAL A 411 -11.61 23.55 -23.21
C VAL A 411 -11.85 22.39 -22.23
N LYS A 412 -13.08 22.31 -21.72
CA LYS A 412 -13.55 21.14 -20.96
C LYS A 412 -13.73 19.95 -21.91
N GLN A 413 -13.16 18.82 -21.55
CA GLN A 413 -13.32 17.58 -22.30
C GLN A 413 -14.69 16.95 -21.96
N ASP A 414 -15.33 16.35 -22.97
CA ASP A 414 -16.59 15.63 -22.83
C ASP A 414 -16.30 14.17 -22.40
N LEU A 415 -16.10 13.97 -21.09
CA LEU A 415 -15.79 12.68 -20.48
C LEU A 415 -16.92 12.24 -19.54
N PRO A 416 -17.10 10.92 -19.33
CA PRO A 416 -18.02 10.43 -18.30
C PRO A 416 -17.69 11.02 -16.93
N ASP A 417 -18.71 11.31 -16.13
CA ASP A 417 -18.59 11.95 -14.81
C ASP A 417 -19.30 11.19 -13.68
N ASN A 418 -19.77 9.98 -13.94
CA ASN A 418 -20.43 9.14 -12.94
C ASN A 418 -19.95 7.69 -13.03
N PHE A 419 -19.35 7.21 -11.96
CA PHE A 419 -18.73 5.88 -11.85
C PHE A 419 -19.17 5.22 -10.56
N ASP A 420 -20.07 4.22 -10.66
CA ASP A 420 -20.66 3.54 -9.52
C ASP A 420 -20.09 2.16 -9.31
N GLN A 421 -19.92 1.78 -8.04
CA GLN A 421 -19.54 0.43 -7.65
C GLN A 421 -20.25 0.02 -6.35
N TYR A 422 -20.62 -1.25 -6.26
CA TYR A 422 -21.31 -1.86 -5.12
C TYR A 422 -20.57 -3.11 -4.70
N THR A 423 -20.35 -3.28 -3.40
CA THR A 423 -19.73 -4.49 -2.85
C THR A 423 -20.57 -5.00 -1.68
N ALA A 424 -20.76 -6.30 -1.61
CA ALA A 424 -21.37 -6.98 -0.46
C ALA A 424 -20.43 -8.07 0.05
N MET A 425 -20.34 -8.24 1.37
CA MET A 425 -19.46 -9.25 1.95
C MET A 425 -20.11 -10.02 3.10
N VAL A 426 -19.66 -11.25 3.27
CA VAL A 426 -19.84 -12.06 4.48
C VAL A 426 -18.48 -12.56 4.92
N GLU A 427 -18.20 -12.43 6.19
CA GLU A 427 -16.91 -12.76 6.81
C GLU A 427 -17.10 -13.69 8.00
N PHE A 428 -16.26 -14.71 8.10
CA PHE A 428 -16.21 -15.68 9.17
C PHE A 428 -14.82 -15.67 9.83
N HIS A 429 -14.80 -15.43 11.12
CA HIS A 429 -13.62 -15.55 11.98
C HIS A 429 -13.67 -16.85 12.75
N SER A 430 -12.83 -17.82 12.40
CA SER A 430 -12.68 -19.04 13.21
C SER A 430 -11.95 -18.77 14.52
N SER A 431 -11.11 -17.74 14.53
CA SER A 431 -10.38 -17.19 15.68
C SER A 431 -9.92 -15.76 15.33
N GLU A 432 -9.24 -15.08 16.25
CA GLU A 432 -8.58 -13.80 15.99
C GLU A 432 -7.43 -13.90 14.95
N PHE A 433 -6.96 -15.13 14.67
CA PHE A 433 -5.83 -15.40 13.76
C PHE A 433 -6.25 -15.88 12.38
N ALA A 434 -7.52 -16.16 12.13
CA ALA A 434 -7.98 -16.72 10.88
C ALA A 434 -9.32 -16.15 10.45
N ARG A 435 -9.35 -15.62 9.23
CA ARG A 435 -10.51 -14.99 8.61
C ARG A 435 -10.74 -15.58 7.22
N LEU A 436 -12.02 -15.92 6.95
CA LEU A 436 -12.52 -16.30 5.65
C LEU A 436 -13.55 -15.25 5.22
N ARG A 437 -13.46 -14.75 3.99
CA ARG A 437 -14.37 -13.72 3.49
C ARG A 437 -14.85 -14.08 2.09
N LEU A 438 -16.14 -13.92 1.86
CA LEU A 438 -16.77 -14.00 0.55
C LEU A 438 -17.29 -12.62 0.19
N GLU A 439 -16.90 -12.10 -0.97
CA GLU A 439 -17.33 -10.81 -1.49
C GLU A 439 -17.95 -10.96 -2.89
N TYR A 440 -18.96 -10.14 -3.16
CA TYR A 440 -19.50 -9.90 -4.48
C TYR A 440 -19.37 -8.41 -4.79
N LEU A 441 -18.80 -8.10 -5.93
CA LEU A 441 -18.62 -6.74 -6.44
C LEU A 441 -19.34 -6.60 -7.77
N HIS A 442 -20.11 -5.51 -7.92
CA HIS A 442 -20.69 -5.07 -9.19
C HIS A 442 -20.21 -3.64 -9.48
N SER A 443 -19.55 -3.44 -10.62
CA SER A 443 -19.00 -2.15 -11.02
C SER A 443 -19.54 -1.72 -12.38
N ASN A 444 -20.09 -0.50 -12.43
CA ASN A 444 -20.44 0.24 -13.63
C ASN A 444 -19.41 1.34 -13.92
N ALA A 445 -18.26 1.31 -13.26
CA ALA A 445 -17.27 2.38 -13.31
C ALA A 445 -16.33 2.26 -14.52
N LEU A 446 -16.15 1.06 -15.06
CA LEU A 446 -15.13 0.78 -16.05
C LEU A 446 -15.53 1.14 -17.47
N PHE A 447 -14.58 1.63 -18.25
CA PHE A 447 -14.69 1.90 -19.66
C PHE A 447 -13.54 1.25 -20.42
N ASN A 448 -13.81 0.76 -21.63
CA ASN A 448 -12.79 0.30 -22.56
C ASN A 448 -12.17 1.51 -23.31
N GLU A 449 -11.16 1.26 -24.15
CA GLU A 449 -10.47 2.27 -24.97
C GLU A 449 -11.40 3.03 -25.93
N ALA A 450 -12.51 2.40 -26.35
CA ALA A 450 -13.52 3.06 -27.17
C ALA A 450 -14.49 3.96 -26.37
N LEU A 451 -14.23 4.21 -25.09
CA LEU A 451 -15.09 4.92 -24.14
C LEU A 451 -16.48 4.27 -23.98
N GLU A 452 -16.58 2.98 -24.17
CA GLU A 452 -17.80 2.22 -23.92
C GLU A 452 -17.80 1.66 -22.50
N ARG A 453 -18.88 1.92 -21.76
CA ARG A 453 -19.03 1.45 -20.38
C ARG A 453 -19.12 -0.08 -20.32
N GLN A 454 -18.38 -0.66 -19.42
CA GLN A 454 -18.33 -2.09 -19.16
C GLN A 454 -18.86 -2.40 -17.76
N ASN A 455 -19.67 -3.47 -17.66
CA ASN A 455 -20.18 -3.95 -16.37
C ASN A 455 -19.30 -5.10 -15.89
N LEU A 456 -18.68 -4.92 -14.74
CA LEU A 456 -17.87 -5.93 -14.10
C LEU A 456 -18.61 -6.55 -12.93
N ASP A 457 -18.78 -7.86 -12.95
CA ASP A 457 -19.20 -8.68 -11.83
C ASP A 457 -18.03 -9.53 -11.34
N SER A 458 -17.74 -9.46 -10.05
CA SER A 458 -16.66 -10.25 -9.43
C SER A 458 -17.17 -10.96 -8.17
N ILE A 459 -16.79 -12.22 -8.04
CA ILE A 459 -16.95 -12.99 -6.81
C ILE A 459 -15.55 -13.34 -6.30
N MET A 460 -15.28 -13.04 -5.05
CA MET A 460 -13.99 -13.27 -4.43
C MET A 460 -14.15 -14.03 -3.12
N PHE A 461 -13.33 -15.05 -2.95
CA PHE A 461 -13.16 -15.74 -1.68
C PHE A 461 -11.73 -15.50 -1.18
N SER A 462 -11.58 -14.91 -0.02
CA SER A 462 -10.26 -14.62 0.57
C SER A 462 -10.06 -15.34 1.90
N ILE A 463 -8.79 -15.65 2.17
CA ILE A 463 -8.31 -16.30 3.40
C ILE A 463 -7.14 -15.47 3.93
N ASN A 464 -7.27 -15.03 5.18
CA ASN A 464 -6.18 -14.38 5.91
C ASN A 464 -5.81 -15.24 7.12
N LEU A 465 -4.53 -15.55 7.25
CA LEU A 465 -3.99 -16.31 8.38
C LEU A 465 -2.85 -15.53 9.03
N ALA A 466 -2.98 -15.25 10.33
CA ALA A 466 -2.02 -14.49 11.12
C ALA A 466 -1.35 -15.37 12.17
N LEU A 467 -0.07 -15.17 12.40
CA LEU A 467 0.72 -15.82 13.46
C LEU A 467 1.57 -14.77 14.18
N GLY A 468 1.73 -14.90 15.48
CA GLY A 468 2.58 -14.01 16.28
C GLY A 468 1.84 -12.78 16.82
N LYS A 469 2.60 -11.81 17.34
CA LYS A 469 2.04 -10.54 17.81
C LYS A 469 1.78 -9.64 16.60
N HIS A 470 0.64 -9.85 15.98
CA HIS A 470 0.14 -8.87 15.03
C HIS A 470 -0.26 -7.61 15.80
N GLY A 471 0.13 -6.43 15.30
CA GLY A 471 -0.24 -5.17 15.92
C GLY A 471 -1.73 -5.14 16.22
N ALA A 472 -2.10 -4.77 17.45
CA ALA A 472 -3.52 -4.63 17.82
C ALA A 472 -4.20 -3.69 16.81
N HIS A 473 -5.34 -4.11 16.29
CA HIS A 473 -6.15 -3.29 15.39
C HIS A 473 -6.36 -1.93 16.03
N SER A 474 -5.76 -0.89 15.45
CA SER A 474 -6.07 0.48 15.86
C SER A 474 -7.49 0.80 15.40
N PHE A 475 -8.33 1.10 16.36
CA PHE A 475 -9.65 1.65 16.13
C PHE A 475 -9.59 3.03 15.52
#